data_6b3cde69addaf4da58fe2cb546113031
#
_entry.id   6b3cde69addaf4da58fe2cb546113031
#
_cell.length_a   1.000
_cell.length_b   1.000
_cell.length_c   1.000
_cell.angle_alpha   90.00
_cell.angle_beta   90.00
_cell.angle_gamma   90.00
#
_symmetry.space_group_name_H-M   'P 1'
#
loop_
_entity.id
_entity.type
_entity.pdbx_description
1 polymer ?
#
loop_
_entity_poly.entity_id
_entity_poly.type
_entity_poly.pdbx_seq_one_letter_code
_entity_poly.pdbx_strand_id
1 'polypeptide(L)'
;FPDNDERAIFFARGVLETVKKLRWTPTVVHCHGWFSSVIPVYLKRIFADDPIFRNVKIVVSLYGDGFPGELDKAFGKKIAGEGVKDKNLAILDTPSYENLCRFVMEYADGVVAASPDVDPKVLEIARAGGKPMLEYQSPEAADFFDNYNRFYEALQ
;
A
#
# COMPACT_ATOMS: atom_id res chain seq x y z
N PHE A 1 1.28 -7.86 17.91
CA PHE A 1 0.21 -7.47 18.83
C PHE A 1 -1.13 -7.88 18.25
N PRO A 2 -2.11 -8.35 19.05
CA PRO A 2 -3.40 -8.84 18.56
C PRO A 2 -4.27 -7.75 17.91
N ASP A 3 -3.99 -6.48 18.16
CA ASP A 3 -4.69 -5.29 17.67
C ASP A 3 -3.97 -4.59 16.49
N ASN A 4 -3.05 -5.29 15.83
CA ASN A 4 -2.26 -4.69 14.73
C ASN A 4 -3.11 -4.24 13.54
N ASP A 5 -4.22 -4.88 13.28
CA ASP A 5 -5.20 -4.50 12.26
C ASP A 5 -5.86 -3.14 12.59
N GLU A 6 -6.27 -2.94 13.85
CA GLU A 6 -6.84 -1.65 14.30
C GLU A 6 -5.80 -0.53 14.28
N ARG A 7 -4.56 -0.86 14.66
CA ARG A 7 -3.43 0.08 14.58
C ARG A 7 -3.15 0.52 13.14
N ALA A 8 -3.20 -0.40 12.18
CA ALA A 8 -3.02 -0.08 10.77
C ALA A 8 -4.15 0.84 10.24
N ILE A 9 -5.41 0.58 10.64
CA ILE A 9 -6.56 1.45 10.33
C ILE A 9 -6.36 2.85 10.93
N PHE A 10 -6.03 2.92 12.21
CA PHE A 10 -5.80 4.19 12.90
C PHE A 10 -4.65 4.99 12.28
N PHE A 11 -3.53 4.31 11.98
CA PHE A 11 -2.38 4.92 11.31
C PHE A 11 -2.77 5.51 9.95
N ALA A 12 -3.45 4.72 9.10
CA ALA A 12 -3.87 5.16 7.79
C ALA A 12 -4.76 6.41 7.85
N ARG A 13 -5.76 6.42 8.74
CA ARG A 13 -6.64 7.56 8.96
C ARG A 13 -5.84 8.78 9.44
N GLY A 14 -5.01 8.60 10.45
CA GLY A 14 -4.22 9.66 11.05
C GLY A 14 -3.28 10.35 10.06
N VAL A 15 -2.59 9.57 9.22
CA VAL A 15 -1.70 10.13 8.18
C VAL A 15 -2.48 10.97 7.18
N LEU A 16 -3.57 10.43 6.61
CA LEU A 16 -4.32 11.12 5.57
C LEU A 16 -5.03 12.38 6.10
N GLU A 17 -5.62 12.33 7.28
CA GLU A 17 -6.21 13.51 7.91
C GLU A 17 -5.15 14.58 8.26
N THR A 18 -3.95 14.17 8.62
CA THR A 18 -2.84 15.10 8.87
C THR A 18 -2.42 15.81 7.59
N VAL A 19 -2.25 15.09 6.48
CA VAL A 19 -1.93 15.67 5.16
C VAL A 19 -3.00 16.68 4.75
N LYS A 20 -4.29 16.35 4.93
CA LYS A 20 -5.41 17.26 4.67
C LYS A 20 -5.34 18.52 5.54
N LYS A 21 -5.12 18.37 6.83
CA LYS A 21 -5.02 19.49 7.76
C LYS A 21 -3.88 20.44 7.41
N LEU A 22 -2.77 19.90 6.94
CA LEU A 22 -1.63 20.67 6.46
C LEU A 22 -1.86 21.29 5.08
N ARG A 23 -2.95 20.94 4.39
CA ARG A 23 -3.26 21.35 3.00
C ARG A 23 -2.12 21.02 2.03
N TRP A 24 -1.40 19.95 2.31
CA TRP A 24 -0.34 19.48 1.43
C TRP A 24 -0.92 18.58 0.34
N THR A 25 -0.68 18.93 -0.91
CA THR A 25 -1.15 18.16 -2.07
C THR A 25 -0.01 17.31 -2.62
N PRO A 26 0.14 16.04 -2.21
CA PRO A 26 1.20 15.19 -2.71
C PRO A 26 0.93 14.75 -4.16
N THR A 27 1.97 14.61 -4.95
CA THR A 27 1.89 13.99 -6.29
C THR A 27 2.01 12.47 -6.20
N VAL A 28 2.81 11.98 -5.24
CA VAL A 28 3.00 10.56 -4.96
C VAL A 28 2.80 10.31 -3.46
N VAL A 29 2.06 9.27 -3.11
CA VAL A 29 2.03 8.67 -1.77
C VAL A 29 2.71 7.31 -1.86
N HIS A 30 3.84 7.16 -1.19
CA HIS A 30 4.60 5.93 -1.16
C HIS A 30 4.38 5.20 0.18
N CYS A 31 3.73 4.07 0.10
CA CYS A 31 3.38 3.21 1.23
C CYS A 31 4.46 2.12 1.41
N HIS A 32 5.02 2.02 2.60
CA HIS A 32 6.09 1.10 2.93
C HIS A 32 5.62 -0.02 3.86
N GLY A 33 5.79 -1.26 3.42
CA GLY A 33 5.47 -2.44 4.21
C GLY A 33 3.97 -2.65 4.46
N TRP A 34 3.64 -3.78 5.08
CA TRP A 34 2.26 -4.21 5.27
C TRP A 34 1.44 -3.31 6.20
N PHE A 35 2.07 -2.63 7.15
CA PHE A 35 1.38 -1.77 8.13
C PHE A 35 0.70 -0.56 7.48
N SER A 36 1.19 -0.12 6.33
CA SER A 36 0.60 0.97 5.53
C SER A 36 -0.48 0.51 4.53
N SER A 37 -0.83 -0.78 4.52
CA SER A 37 -1.70 -1.41 3.50
C SER A 37 -3.11 -0.84 3.38
N VAL A 38 -3.61 -0.15 4.42
CA VAL A 38 -4.95 0.45 4.41
C VAL A 38 -4.96 1.81 3.69
N ILE A 39 -3.82 2.50 3.60
CA ILE A 39 -3.73 3.83 2.97
C ILE A 39 -4.20 3.82 1.51
N PRO A 40 -3.75 2.89 0.64
CA PRO A 40 -4.16 2.86 -0.75
C PRO A 40 -5.67 2.75 -0.96
N VAL A 41 -6.34 1.88 -0.23
CA VAL A 41 -7.80 1.73 -0.36
C VAL A 41 -8.53 2.98 0.14
N TYR A 42 -8.06 3.63 1.20
CA TYR A 42 -8.65 4.89 1.68
C TYR A 42 -8.52 5.98 0.62
N LEU A 43 -7.35 6.14 0.01
CA LEU A 43 -7.14 7.11 -1.07
C LEU A 43 -8.07 6.86 -2.26
N LYS A 44 -8.25 5.61 -2.67
CA LYS A 44 -9.08 5.26 -3.84
C LYS A 44 -10.57 5.16 -3.55
N ARG A 45 -11.04 5.12 -2.27
CA ARG A 45 -12.45 4.94 -1.93
C ARG A 45 -13.03 6.02 -1.03
N ILE A 46 -12.29 6.49 -0.04
CA ILE A 46 -12.78 7.52 0.88
C ILE A 46 -12.40 8.92 0.38
N PHE A 47 -11.17 9.06 -0.09
CA PHE A 47 -10.60 10.34 -0.49
C PHE A 47 -10.50 10.52 -2.02
N ALA A 48 -11.16 9.69 -2.82
CA ALA A 48 -11.07 9.71 -4.27
C ALA A 48 -11.45 11.07 -4.89
N ASP A 49 -12.45 11.73 -4.32
CA ASP A 49 -12.95 13.03 -4.78
C ASP A 49 -12.35 14.21 -4.01
N ASP A 50 -11.49 13.95 -3.02
CA ASP A 50 -10.85 15.02 -2.26
C ASP A 50 -9.82 15.77 -3.13
N PRO A 51 -9.93 17.10 -3.25
CA PRO A 51 -9.04 17.90 -4.10
C PRO A 51 -7.54 17.71 -3.78
N ILE A 52 -7.21 17.33 -2.54
CA ILE A 52 -5.83 17.10 -2.11
C ILE A 52 -5.28 15.79 -2.69
N PHE A 53 -6.11 14.76 -2.84
CA PHE A 53 -5.66 13.40 -3.19
C PHE A 53 -6.10 12.90 -4.56
N ARG A 54 -7.07 13.55 -5.22
CA ARG A 54 -7.69 13.05 -6.46
C ARG A 54 -6.71 12.70 -7.59
N ASN A 55 -5.55 13.34 -7.62
CA ASN A 55 -4.54 13.12 -8.67
C ASN A 55 -3.30 12.37 -8.16
N VAL A 56 -3.32 11.91 -6.90
CA VAL A 56 -2.17 11.26 -6.29
C VAL A 56 -1.90 9.90 -6.94
N LYS A 57 -0.64 9.62 -7.21
CA LYS A 57 -0.15 8.29 -7.56
C LYS A 57 0.24 7.52 -6.30
N ILE A 58 -0.14 6.27 -6.26
CA ILE A 58 0.10 5.41 -5.09
C ILE A 58 1.17 4.39 -5.46
N VAL A 59 2.26 4.41 -4.72
CA VAL A 59 3.34 3.43 -4.82
C VAL A 59 3.35 2.58 -3.56
N VAL A 60 3.55 1.28 -3.72
CA VAL A 60 3.65 0.32 -2.62
C VAL A 60 4.99 -0.39 -2.67
N SER A 61 5.75 -0.30 -1.59
CA SER A 61 6.97 -1.06 -1.40
C SER A 61 6.74 -2.36 -0.64
N LEU A 62 7.22 -3.45 -1.22
CA LEU A 62 7.21 -4.78 -0.63
C LEU A 62 8.56 -5.06 0.05
N TYR A 63 8.51 -5.63 1.24
CA TYR A 63 9.67 -5.99 2.05
C TYR A 63 9.60 -7.45 2.48
N GLY A 64 10.68 -7.97 3.05
CA GLY A 64 10.68 -9.24 3.79
C GLY A 64 10.07 -9.11 5.19
N ASP A 65 9.04 -8.29 5.34
CA ASP A 65 8.37 -7.96 6.61
C ASP A 65 7.12 -8.83 6.88
N GLY A 66 7.03 -9.98 6.21
CA GLY A 66 5.94 -10.93 6.37
C GLY A 66 5.76 -11.41 7.80
N PHE A 67 4.53 -11.71 8.16
CA PHE A 67 4.16 -12.29 9.45
C PHE A 67 3.53 -13.68 9.26
N PRO A 68 3.71 -14.60 10.24
CA PRO A 68 3.06 -15.89 10.20
C PRO A 68 1.57 -15.77 10.60
N GLY A 69 0.73 -16.65 10.03
CA GLY A 69 -0.69 -16.71 10.37
C GLY A 69 -1.51 -15.60 9.74
N GLU A 70 -2.52 -15.13 10.47
CA GLU A 70 -3.51 -14.18 10.01
C GLU A 70 -3.68 -13.06 11.02
N LEU A 71 -4.06 -11.87 10.54
CA LEU A 71 -4.59 -10.79 11.38
C LEU A 71 -6.01 -11.15 11.85
N ASP A 72 -6.68 -10.23 12.54
CA ASP A 72 -8.08 -10.41 12.94
C ASP A 72 -8.97 -10.61 11.70
N LYS A 73 -9.77 -11.69 11.69
CA LYS A 73 -10.72 -12.00 10.60
C LYS A 73 -11.78 -10.91 10.39
N ALA A 74 -11.98 -10.04 11.36
CA ALA A 74 -12.84 -8.87 11.21
C ALA A 74 -12.15 -7.69 10.50
N PHE A 75 -10.88 -7.81 10.08
CA PHE A 75 -10.11 -6.70 9.50
C PHE A 75 -10.83 -6.04 8.32
N GLY A 76 -11.29 -6.84 7.34
CA GLY A 76 -12.06 -6.32 6.21
C GLY A 76 -13.36 -5.61 6.65
N LYS A 77 -14.06 -6.13 7.66
CA LYS A 77 -15.27 -5.52 8.22
C LYS A 77 -14.97 -4.20 8.94
N LYS A 78 -13.84 -4.13 9.66
CA LYS A 78 -13.39 -2.90 10.32
C LYS A 78 -13.08 -1.81 9.29
N ILE A 79 -12.39 -2.15 8.19
CA ILE A 79 -12.16 -1.22 7.08
C ILE A 79 -13.47 -0.76 6.44
N ALA A 80 -14.43 -1.68 6.22
CA ALA A 80 -15.75 -1.33 5.71
C ALA A 80 -16.50 -0.37 6.66
N GLY A 81 -16.37 -0.56 7.97
CA GLY A 81 -16.92 0.32 9.00
C GLY A 81 -16.43 1.76 8.92
N GLU A 82 -15.23 1.98 8.38
CA GLU A 82 -14.66 3.30 8.10
C GLU A 82 -15.25 4.00 6.86
N GLY A 83 -16.19 3.35 6.16
CA GLY A 83 -16.85 3.89 4.99
C GLY A 83 -16.37 3.35 3.65
N VAL A 84 -15.45 2.38 3.64
CA VAL A 84 -14.99 1.72 2.40
C VAL A 84 -16.07 0.76 1.90
N LYS A 85 -16.60 1.02 0.71
CA LYS A 85 -17.51 0.13 -0.01
C LYS A 85 -16.77 -0.49 -1.19
N ASP A 86 -16.22 -1.67 -1.01
CA ASP A 86 -15.45 -2.36 -2.04
C ASP A 86 -15.58 -3.88 -1.91
N LYS A 87 -15.83 -4.56 -3.05
CA LYS A 87 -15.92 -6.02 -3.12
C LYS A 87 -14.59 -6.71 -2.80
N ASN A 88 -13.47 -6.04 -3.05
CA ASN A 88 -12.13 -6.59 -2.83
C ASN A 88 -11.82 -6.77 -1.32
N LEU A 89 -12.61 -6.17 -0.43
CA LEU A 89 -12.50 -6.43 1.00
C LEU A 89 -12.71 -7.91 1.37
N ALA A 90 -13.41 -8.68 0.53
CA ALA A 90 -13.62 -10.11 0.74
C ALA A 90 -12.31 -10.92 0.80
N ILE A 91 -11.22 -10.46 0.18
CA ILE A 91 -9.91 -11.12 0.29
C ILE A 91 -9.38 -11.11 1.73
N LEU A 92 -9.81 -10.11 2.53
CA LEU A 92 -9.45 -9.95 3.93
C LEU A 92 -10.32 -10.78 4.90
N ASP A 93 -11.22 -11.65 4.40
CA ASP A 93 -11.84 -12.70 5.21
C ASP A 93 -10.79 -13.74 5.67
N THR A 94 -9.67 -13.80 4.94
CA THR A 94 -8.46 -14.54 5.31
C THR A 94 -7.27 -13.56 5.26
N PRO A 95 -7.04 -12.77 6.33
CA PRO A 95 -6.09 -11.67 6.31
C PRO A 95 -4.65 -12.15 6.57
N SER A 96 -4.18 -13.08 5.73
CA SER A 96 -2.78 -13.51 5.67
C SER A 96 -1.91 -12.42 5.05
N TYR A 97 -0.59 -12.50 5.25
CA TYR A 97 0.36 -11.57 4.63
C TYR A 97 0.22 -11.53 3.10
N GLU A 98 0.10 -12.70 2.46
CA GLU A 98 -0.09 -12.80 1.00
C GLU A 98 -1.36 -12.08 0.53
N ASN A 99 -2.50 -12.33 1.20
CA ASN A 99 -3.77 -11.69 0.85
C ASN A 99 -3.74 -10.18 1.12
N LEU A 100 -3.02 -9.76 2.14
CA LEU A 100 -2.82 -8.33 2.41
C LEU A 100 -1.99 -7.65 1.32
N CYS A 101 -0.93 -8.31 0.84
CA CYS A 101 -0.14 -7.83 -0.29
C CYS A 101 -0.98 -7.76 -1.58
N ARG A 102 -1.80 -8.78 -1.88
CA ARG A 102 -2.74 -8.75 -3.00
C ARG A 102 -3.72 -7.58 -2.88
N PHE A 103 -4.30 -7.41 -1.70
CA PHE A 103 -5.25 -6.33 -1.43
C PHE A 103 -4.63 -4.95 -1.66
N VAL A 104 -3.46 -4.69 -1.10
CA VAL A 104 -2.84 -3.36 -1.22
C VAL A 104 -2.41 -3.06 -2.65
N MET A 105 -1.88 -4.05 -3.37
CA MET A 105 -1.45 -3.89 -4.75
C MET A 105 -2.61 -3.60 -5.71
N GLU A 106 -3.83 -4.04 -5.40
CA GLU A 106 -5.01 -3.71 -6.21
C GLU A 106 -5.21 -2.20 -6.37
N TYR A 107 -4.91 -1.42 -5.34
CA TYR A 107 -5.10 0.03 -5.32
C TYR A 107 -3.83 0.83 -5.65
N ALA A 108 -2.70 0.17 -5.85
CA ALA A 108 -1.45 0.82 -6.21
C ALA A 108 -1.41 1.21 -7.70
N ASP A 109 -0.75 2.31 -8.02
CA ASP A 109 -0.41 2.71 -9.39
C ASP A 109 0.97 2.16 -9.80
N GLY A 110 1.84 1.83 -8.82
CA GLY A 110 3.13 1.19 -9.02
C GLY A 110 3.57 0.39 -7.80
N VAL A 111 4.43 -0.60 -8.01
CA VAL A 111 4.95 -1.50 -6.99
C VAL A 111 6.48 -1.47 -6.99
N VAL A 112 7.09 -1.55 -5.83
CA VAL A 112 8.54 -1.60 -5.65
C VAL A 112 8.92 -2.84 -4.86
N ALA A 113 9.84 -3.65 -5.34
CA ALA A 113 10.54 -4.64 -4.53
C ALA A 113 11.63 -3.90 -3.74
N ALA A 114 11.36 -3.56 -2.48
CA ALA A 114 12.24 -2.69 -1.68
C ALA A 114 13.27 -3.46 -0.84
N SER A 115 13.21 -4.79 -0.85
CA SER A 115 14.12 -5.65 -0.12
C SER A 115 14.50 -6.88 -0.97
N PRO A 116 15.71 -7.44 -0.83
CA PRO A 116 16.10 -8.64 -1.55
C PRO A 116 15.41 -9.91 -1.04
N ASP A 117 14.83 -9.86 0.16
CA ASP A 117 14.18 -10.97 0.85
C ASP A 117 12.65 -10.93 0.81
N VAL A 118 12.05 -10.17 -0.12
CA VAL A 118 10.61 -10.23 -0.39
C VAL A 118 10.20 -11.66 -0.72
N ASP A 119 9.11 -12.15 -0.12
CA ASP A 119 8.58 -13.48 -0.38
C ASP A 119 8.41 -13.71 -1.90
N PRO A 120 9.00 -14.77 -2.46
CA PRO A 120 8.92 -15.06 -3.91
C PRO A 120 7.49 -15.15 -4.44
N LYS A 121 6.54 -15.66 -3.65
CA LYS A 121 5.11 -15.72 -4.04
C LYS A 121 4.52 -14.34 -4.18
N VAL A 122 4.87 -13.42 -3.27
CA VAL A 122 4.41 -12.02 -3.33
C VAL A 122 5.00 -11.31 -4.55
N LEU A 123 6.26 -11.57 -4.89
CA LEU A 123 6.87 -11.04 -6.12
C LEU A 123 6.19 -11.58 -7.38
N GLU A 124 5.86 -12.87 -7.43
CA GLU A 124 5.11 -13.45 -8.56
C GLU A 124 3.74 -12.78 -8.72
N ILE A 125 3.02 -12.55 -7.62
CA ILE A 125 1.74 -11.84 -7.62
C ILE A 125 1.91 -10.42 -8.17
N ALA A 126 2.93 -9.70 -7.70
CA ALA A 126 3.21 -8.33 -8.13
C ALA A 126 3.48 -8.27 -9.65
N ARG A 127 4.32 -9.17 -10.16
CA ARG A 127 4.64 -9.26 -11.59
C ARG A 127 3.42 -9.64 -12.44
N ALA A 128 2.62 -10.60 -11.97
CA ALA A 128 1.40 -11.04 -12.65
C ALA A 128 0.32 -9.95 -12.67
N GLY A 129 0.35 -9.00 -11.74
CA GLY A 129 -0.60 -7.89 -11.64
C GLY A 129 -0.51 -6.86 -12.77
N GLY A 130 0.55 -6.90 -13.59
CA GLY A 130 0.72 -6.05 -14.78
C GLY A 130 0.89 -4.55 -14.51
N LYS A 131 1.13 -4.17 -13.25
CA LYS A 131 1.40 -2.77 -12.88
C LYS A 131 2.88 -2.44 -13.07
N PRO A 132 3.23 -1.16 -13.32
CA PRO A 132 4.62 -0.72 -13.30
C PRO A 132 5.31 -1.21 -12.04
N MET A 133 6.48 -1.84 -12.19
CA MET A 133 7.23 -2.40 -11.08
C MET A 133 8.68 -1.97 -11.14
N LEU A 134 9.21 -1.47 -10.03
CA LEU A 134 10.63 -1.27 -9.82
C LEU A 134 11.18 -2.49 -9.08
N GLU A 135 12.06 -3.24 -9.74
CA GLU A 135 12.79 -4.34 -9.13
C GLU A 135 13.77 -3.83 -8.06
N TYR A 136 14.18 -4.72 -7.17
CA TYR A 136 15.05 -4.35 -6.06
C TYR A 136 16.27 -3.56 -6.51
N GLN A 137 16.49 -2.44 -5.85
CA GLN A 137 17.65 -1.58 -6.00
C GLN A 137 18.45 -1.59 -4.71
N SER A 138 19.74 -1.87 -4.79
CA SER A 138 20.61 -1.73 -3.61
C SER A 138 20.67 -0.26 -3.20
N PRO A 139 20.45 0.07 -1.92
CA PRO A 139 20.60 1.44 -1.43
C PRO A 139 22.02 2.02 -1.63
N GLU A 140 23.01 1.14 -1.83
CA GLU A 140 24.43 1.51 -2.07
C GLU A 140 24.72 1.77 -3.56
N ALA A 141 23.78 1.46 -4.45
CA ALA A 141 23.94 1.70 -5.88
C ALA A 141 23.99 3.21 -6.18
N ALA A 142 24.92 3.62 -7.02
CA ALA A 142 25.12 5.04 -7.34
C ALA A 142 23.87 5.70 -7.99
N ASP A 143 23.07 4.91 -8.69
CA ASP A 143 21.85 5.35 -9.39
C ASP A 143 20.55 5.06 -8.63
N PHE A 144 20.64 4.66 -7.34
CA PHE A 144 19.48 4.31 -6.52
C PHE A 144 18.40 5.40 -6.57
N PHE A 145 18.75 6.63 -6.24
CA PHE A 145 17.78 7.75 -6.22
C PHE A 145 17.26 8.09 -7.62
N ASP A 146 18.12 8.00 -8.64
CA ASP A 146 17.72 8.29 -10.02
C ASP A 146 16.72 7.25 -10.54
N ASN A 147 16.88 5.97 -10.16
CA ASN A 147 15.96 4.90 -10.52
C ASN A 147 14.59 5.12 -9.88
N TYR A 148 14.54 5.51 -8.60
CA TYR A 148 13.27 5.84 -7.92
C TYR A 148 12.61 7.08 -8.52
N ASN A 149 13.37 8.14 -8.79
CA ASN A 149 12.82 9.36 -9.41
C ASN A 149 12.23 9.07 -10.78
N ARG A 150 12.95 8.35 -11.64
CA ARG A 150 12.44 7.92 -12.95
C ARG A 150 11.18 7.07 -12.84
N PHE A 151 11.13 6.18 -11.84
CA PHE A 151 9.94 5.37 -11.59
C PHE A 151 8.73 6.24 -11.22
N TYR A 152 8.88 7.20 -10.31
CA TYR A 152 7.80 8.11 -9.95
C TYR A 152 7.35 8.99 -11.12
N GLU A 153 8.29 9.51 -11.92
CA GLU A 153 7.98 10.31 -13.11
C GLU A 153 7.21 9.50 -14.16
N ALA A 154 7.55 8.23 -14.35
CA ALA A 154 6.86 7.35 -15.29
C ALA A 154 5.41 7.02 -14.90
N LEU A 155 5.03 7.24 -13.63
CA LEU A 155 3.65 7.04 -13.15
C LEU A 155 2.76 8.27 -13.35
N GLN A 156 3.34 9.44 -13.53
CA GLN A 156 2.62 10.72 -13.69
C GLN A 156 2.09 10.90 -15.08
#